data_2aaa956a29fed59cf1a0a336750fd83d
#
_entry.id   2aaa956a29fed59cf1a0a336750fd83d
#
_cell.length_a   1.000
_cell.length_b   1.000
_cell.length_c   1.000
_cell.angle_alpha   90.00
_cell.angle_beta   90.00
_cell.angle_gamma   90.00
#
_symmetry.space_group_name_H-M   'P 1'
#
loop_
_entity.id
_entity.type
_entity.pdbx_description
1 polymer ?
#
loop_
_entity_poly.entity_id
_entity_poly.type
_entity_poly.pdbx_seq_one_letter_code
_entity_poly.pdbx_strand_id
1 'polypeptide(L)'
;MAIRSNTKPFRETNRVIARGQTYKGIDDDVMTPVLTHPRRTPTWWYVGMTIALGLLAVYLGTVVYLVVRGIGIFGNNQPVAWAFPIVNFVWWIGIGHAGTLISAALLLFRQPWRTSINRFAEAMTIFAVVCAGLYPILHLGRPWLFYWL
;
A
#
# COMPACT_ATOMS: atom_id res chain seq x y z
N MET A 1 11.66 53.11 -10.01
CA MET A 1 12.21 51.88 -10.58
C MET A 1 11.10 50.84 -10.61
N ALA A 2 10.39 50.71 -11.75
CA ALA A 2 9.20 49.87 -11.86
C ALA A 2 9.63 48.42 -12.15
N ILE A 3 9.31 47.50 -11.27
CA ILE A 3 9.52 46.08 -11.46
C ILE A 3 8.54 45.62 -12.56
N ARG A 4 9.04 45.43 -13.79
CA ARG A 4 8.29 44.77 -14.87
C ARG A 4 8.00 43.33 -14.41
N SER A 5 6.76 43.05 -14.04
CA SER A 5 6.28 41.67 -13.86
C SER A 5 6.27 40.99 -15.22
N ASN A 6 7.29 40.18 -15.48
CA ASN A 6 7.37 39.36 -16.69
C ASN A 6 6.52 38.09 -16.50
N THR A 7 5.23 38.29 -16.26
CA THR A 7 4.24 37.22 -16.32
C THR A 7 4.00 36.91 -17.79
N LYS A 8 4.79 35.96 -18.35
CA LYS A 8 4.45 35.35 -19.63
C LYS A 8 3.03 34.82 -19.53
N PRO A 9 2.12 35.18 -20.46
CA PRO A 9 0.77 34.65 -20.44
C PRO A 9 0.87 33.12 -20.44
N PHE A 10 0.12 32.47 -19.56
CA PHE A 10 0.01 31.02 -19.44
C PHE A 10 -0.26 30.48 -20.85
N ARG A 11 0.71 29.80 -21.44
CA ARG A 11 0.58 29.28 -22.80
C ARG A 11 -0.64 28.34 -22.84
N GLU A 12 -1.58 28.65 -23.75
CA GLU A 12 -2.78 27.82 -24.00
C GLU A 12 -2.46 26.36 -24.34
N THR A 13 -1.19 26.06 -24.67
CA THR A 13 -0.69 24.71 -25.00
C THR A 13 -0.61 23.75 -23.79
N ASN A 14 -0.72 24.26 -22.56
CA ASN A 14 -0.65 23.44 -21.34
C ASN A 14 -2.03 23.24 -20.67
N ARG A 15 -3.10 23.38 -21.42
CA ARG A 15 -4.42 23.05 -20.87
C ARG A 15 -4.52 21.54 -20.64
N VAL A 16 -4.63 21.16 -19.38
CA VAL A 16 -4.90 19.78 -18.96
C VAL A 16 -6.33 19.37 -19.31
N ILE A 17 -7.22 20.35 -19.49
CA ILE A 17 -8.64 20.18 -19.77
C ILE A 17 -8.89 20.47 -21.25
N ALA A 18 -9.57 19.57 -21.95
CA ALA A 18 -9.90 19.73 -23.37
C ALA A 18 -10.77 21.00 -23.61
N ARG A 19 -10.60 21.62 -24.79
CA ARG A 19 -11.38 22.82 -25.14
C ARG A 19 -12.86 22.46 -25.16
N GLY A 20 -13.69 23.29 -24.52
CA GLY A 20 -15.15 23.13 -24.47
C GLY A 20 -15.68 22.35 -23.28
N GLN A 21 -14.82 21.74 -22.47
CA GLN A 21 -15.25 21.17 -21.20
C GLN A 21 -15.43 22.24 -20.13
N THR A 22 -16.52 22.13 -19.38
CA THR A 22 -16.79 22.95 -18.20
C THR A 22 -16.40 22.19 -16.95
N TYR A 23 -16.13 22.88 -15.84
CA TYR A 23 -15.88 22.23 -14.54
C TYR A 23 -17.02 21.30 -14.15
N LYS A 24 -18.27 21.69 -14.41
CA LYS A 24 -19.45 20.85 -14.16
C LYS A 24 -19.44 19.57 -15.01
N GLY A 25 -19.07 19.66 -16.30
CA GLY A 25 -18.98 18.49 -17.18
C GLY A 25 -17.93 17.48 -16.67
N ILE A 26 -16.77 17.98 -16.19
CA ILE A 26 -15.74 17.11 -15.61
C ILE A 26 -16.22 16.49 -14.30
N ASP A 27 -16.90 17.26 -13.46
CA ASP A 27 -17.46 16.76 -12.20
C ASP A 27 -18.51 15.68 -12.47
N ASP A 28 -19.39 15.91 -13.43
CA ASP A 28 -20.40 14.92 -13.87
C ASP A 28 -19.74 13.65 -14.44
N ASP A 29 -18.68 13.78 -15.26
CA ASP A 29 -17.96 12.65 -15.83
C ASP A 29 -17.24 11.80 -14.75
N VAL A 30 -16.72 12.43 -13.70
CA VAL A 30 -16.05 11.74 -12.59
C VAL A 30 -17.07 11.16 -11.61
N MET A 31 -18.14 11.89 -11.32
CA MET A 31 -19.13 11.48 -10.31
C MET A 31 -20.16 10.48 -10.85
N THR A 32 -20.48 10.55 -12.14
CA THR A 32 -21.47 9.64 -12.75
C THR A 32 -21.13 8.16 -12.55
N PRO A 33 -19.90 7.67 -12.81
CA PRO A 33 -19.55 6.28 -12.54
C PRO A 33 -19.70 5.87 -11.08
N VAL A 34 -19.48 6.80 -10.15
CA VAL A 34 -19.56 6.55 -8.70
C VAL A 34 -21.02 6.54 -8.22
N LEU A 35 -21.83 7.52 -8.68
CA LEU A 35 -23.21 7.71 -8.24
C LEU A 35 -24.20 6.81 -8.97
N THR A 36 -23.94 6.43 -10.22
CA THR A 36 -24.78 5.53 -11.02
C THR A 36 -24.38 4.07 -10.91
N HIS A 37 -23.63 3.73 -9.86
CA HIS A 37 -23.27 2.34 -9.60
C HIS A 37 -24.54 1.45 -9.70
N PRO A 38 -24.51 0.34 -10.43
CA PRO A 38 -25.68 -0.50 -10.59
C PRO A 38 -26.20 -0.91 -9.21
N ARG A 39 -27.48 -0.73 -8.97
CA ARG A 39 -28.14 -1.06 -7.67
C ARG A 39 -27.96 -2.52 -7.24
N ARG A 40 -27.40 -3.35 -8.08
CA ARG A 40 -27.03 -4.73 -7.78
C ARG A 40 -25.56 -4.96 -8.07
N THR A 41 -24.85 -5.31 -7.04
CA THR A 41 -23.46 -5.74 -7.13
C THR A 41 -23.35 -6.94 -8.08
N PRO A 42 -22.43 -6.95 -9.05
CA PRO A 42 -22.32 -8.05 -10.00
C PRO A 42 -21.91 -9.35 -9.28
N THR A 43 -22.39 -10.48 -9.78
CA THR A 43 -22.16 -11.80 -9.18
C THR A 43 -20.68 -12.13 -8.99
N TRP A 44 -19.83 -11.73 -9.94
CA TRP A 44 -18.39 -11.97 -9.84
C TRP A 44 -17.77 -11.29 -8.62
N TRP A 45 -18.32 -10.16 -8.16
CA TRP A 45 -17.86 -9.49 -6.94
C TRP A 45 -18.10 -10.36 -5.70
N TYR A 46 -19.29 -10.97 -5.59
CA TYR A 46 -19.60 -11.89 -4.48
C TYR A 46 -18.71 -13.12 -4.52
N VAL A 47 -18.41 -13.65 -5.70
CA VAL A 47 -17.47 -14.78 -5.86
C VAL A 47 -16.08 -14.37 -5.38
N GLY A 48 -15.57 -13.23 -5.84
CA GLY A 48 -14.26 -12.71 -5.39
C GLY A 48 -14.21 -12.46 -3.87
N MET A 49 -15.27 -11.87 -3.31
CA MET A 49 -15.37 -11.63 -1.87
C MET A 49 -15.40 -12.94 -1.07
N THR A 50 -16.16 -13.94 -1.54
CA THR A 50 -16.23 -15.25 -0.87
C THR A 50 -14.87 -15.95 -0.86
N ILE A 51 -14.16 -15.91 -2.00
CA ILE A 51 -12.80 -16.46 -2.09
C ILE A 51 -11.86 -15.72 -1.13
N ALA A 52 -11.90 -14.38 -1.12
CA ALA A 52 -11.06 -13.57 -0.24
C ALA A 52 -11.33 -13.85 1.24
N LEU A 53 -12.60 -13.95 1.63
CA LEU A 53 -12.98 -14.30 3.00
C LEU A 53 -12.57 -15.73 3.36
N GLY A 54 -12.67 -16.68 2.44
CA GLY A 54 -12.20 -18.05 2.62
C GLY A 54 -10.71 -18.11 2.87
N LEU A 55 -9.92 -17.41 2.05
CA LEU A 55 -8.46 -17.31 2.23
C LEU A 55 -8.09 -16.62 3.56
N LEU A 56 -8.82 -15.58 3.94
CA LEU A 56 -8.63 -14.91 5.22
C LEU A 56 -8.93 -15.85 6.38
N ALA A 57 -10.00 -16.63 6.31
CA ALA A 57 -10.34 -17.62 7.34
C ALA A 57 -9.27 -18.70 7.49
N VAL A 58 -8.73 -19.21 6.38
CA VAL A 58 -7.60 -20.15 6.38
C VAL A 58 -6.37 -19.49 7.02
N TYR A 59 -6.04 -18.27 6.65
CA TYR A 59 -4.92 -17.54 7.23
C TYR A 59 -5.09 -17.38 8.75
N LEU A 60 -6.23 -16.90 9.22
CA LEU A 60 -6.50 -16.74 10.65
C LEU A 60 -6.46 -18.08 11.38
N GLY A 61 -7.00 -19.14 10.78
CA GLY A 61 -6.92 -20.49 11.33
C GLY A 61 -5.47 -20.99 11.51
N THR A 62 -4.61 -20.73 10.52
CA THR A 62 -3.18 -21.07 10.60
C THR A 62 -2.45 -20.24 11.67
N VAL A 63 -2.79 -18.96 11.84
CA VAL A 63 -2.24 -18.13 12.92
C VAL A 63 -2.65 -18.64 14.28
N VAL A 64 -3.92 -18.99 14.49
CA VAL A 64 -4.39 -19.59 15.74
C VAL A 64 -3.66 -20.92 16.01
N TYR A 65 -3.53 -21.75 15.00
CA TYR A 65 -2.78 -23.03 15.12
C TYR A 65 -1.32 -22.78 15.52
N LEU A 66 -0.66 -21.79 14.91
CA LEU A 66 0.71 -21.39 15.25
C LEU A 66 0.80 -20.94 16.72
N VAL A 67 -0.13 -20.08 17.18
CA VAL A 67 -0.13 -19.56 18.54
C VAL A 67 -0.33 -20.67 19.58
N VAL A 68 -1.18 -21.64 19.30
CA VAL A 68 -1.45 -22.78 20.18
C VAL A 68 -0.27 -23.76 20.22
N ARG A 69 0.27 -24.11 19.06
CA ARG A 69 1.34 -25.13 18.93
C ARG A 69 2.74 -24.56 19.10
N GLY A 70 2.91 -23.28 18.82
CA GLY A 70 4.19 -22.59 18.85
C GLY A 70 5.01 -22.79 17.58
N ILE A 71 6.20 -22.20 17.56
CA ILE A 71 7.10 -22.12 16.37
C ILE A 71 7.59 -23.50 15.86
N GLY A 72 7.47 -24.55 16.66
CA GLY A 72 7.86 -25.91 16.25
C GLY A 72 7.15 -26.43 15.00
N ILE A 73 5.98 -25.87 14.65
CA ILE A 73 5.24 -26.24 13.43
C ILE A 73 6.00 -25.89 12.13
N PHE A 74 6.96 -24.96 12.19
CA PHE A 74 7.79 -24.60 11.04
C PHE A 74 8.83 -25.67 10.67
N GLY A 75 9.02 -26.69 11.51
CA GLY A 75 10.00 -27.75 11.27
C GLY A 75 11.45 -27.26 11.32
N ASN A 76 11.71 -26.14 11.99
CA ASN A 76 13.05 -25.57 12.10
C ASN A 76 13.94 -26.45 12.98
N ASN A 77 15.13 -26.75 12.49
CA ASN A 77 16.17 -27.43 13.23
C ASN A 77 17.25 -26.45 13.70
N GLN A 78 17.78 -26.68 14.89
CA GLN A 78 19.00 -25.97 15.28
C GLN A 78 20.14 -26.36 14.34
N PRO A 79 21.04 -25.42 13.95
CA PRO A 79 21.19 -24.05 14.45
C PRO A 79 20.38 -23.00 13.69
N VAL A 80 19.57 -23.35 12.69
CA VAL A 80 18.84 -22.38 11.86
C VAL A 80 17.44 -22.20 12.37
N ALA A 81 17.20 -21.10 13.09
CA ALA A 81 15.88 -20.72 13.59
C ALA A 81 15.06 -19.86 12.59
N TRP A 82 15.51 -19.73 11.36
CA TRP A 82 14.85 -18.92 10.35
C TRP A 82 13.71 -19.70 9.71
N ALA A 83 12.52 -19.10 9.78
CA ALA A 83 11.34 -19.62 9.14
C ALA A 83 10.80 -18.62 8.13
N PHE A 84 9.77 -19.04 7.39
CA PHE A 84 9.09 -18.22 6.40
C PHE A 84 8.68 -16.82 6.92
N PRO A 85 8.28 -16.62 8.20
CA PRO A 85 7.99 -15.29 8.72
C PRO A 85 9.16 -14.32 8.65
N ILE A 86 10.39 -14.76 8.91
CA ILE A 86 11.57 -13.87 8.79
C ILE A 86 11.80 -13.48 7.34
N VAL A 87 11.68 -14.41 6.40
CA VAL A 87 11.84 -14.10 4.96
C VAL A 87 10.82 -13.06 4.52
N ASN A 88 9.56 -13.24 4.89
CA ASN A 88 8.51 -12.28 4.56
C ASN A 88 8.70 -10.93 5.26
N PHE A 89 9.17 -10.93 6.50
CA PHE A 89 9.53 -9.69 7.22
C PHE A 89 10.54 -8.86 6.43
N VAL A 90 11.67 -9.48 6.03
CA VAL A 90 12.71 -8.79 5.27
C VAL A 90 12.19 -8.31 3.91
N TRP A 91 11.34 -9.11 3.26
CA TRP A 91 10.74 -8.74 1.98
C TRP A 91 9.85 -7.49 2.11
N TRP A 92 9.00 -7.42 3.13
CA TRP A 92 8.16 -6.24 3.38
C TRP A 92 8.97 -5.01 3.78
N ILE A 93 10.05 -5.18 4.54
CA ILE A 93 11.00 -4.10 4.81
C ILE A 93 11.59 -3.58 3.49
N GLY A 94 11.99 -4.47 2.58
CA GLY A 94 12.49 -4.09 1.26
C GLY A 94 11.51 -3.24 0.46
N ILE A 95 10.23 -3.60 0.46
CA ILE A 95 9.16 -2.79 -0.17
C ILE A 95 9.04 -1.41 0.48
N GLY A 96 9.06 -1.34 1.82
CA GLY A 96 9.02 -0.08 2.56
C GLY A 96 10.21 0.83 2.21
N HIS A 97 11.42 0.27 2.13
CA HIS A 97 12.61 1.00 1.70
C HIS A 97 12.51 1.51 0.27
N ALA A 98 11.92 0.74 -0.64
CA ALA A 98 11.71 1.18 -2.02
C ALA A 98 10.84 2.44 -2.08
N GLY A 99 9.76 2.51 -1.30
CA GLY A 99 8.90 3.69 -1.23
C GLY A 99 9.63 4.93 -0.71
N THR A 100 10.34 4.78 0.41
CA THR A 100 11.13 5.89 0.99
C THR A 100 12.27 6.32 0.07
N LEU A 101 12.97 5.37 -0.57
CA LEU A 101 14.06 5.65 -1.50
C LEU A 101 13.58 6.44 -2.71
N ILE A 102 12.45 6.05 -3.30
CA ILE A 102 11.85 6.78 -4.44
C ILE A 102 11.54 8.22 -4.03
N SER A 103 10.88 8.42 -2.90
CA SER A 103 10.55 9.77 -2.40
C SER A 103 11.80 10.60 -2.13
N ALA A 104 12.81 10.02 -1.48
CA ALA A 104 14.08 10.67 -1.15
C ALA A 104 14.90 11.02 -2.41
N ALA A 105 15.00 10.08 -3.36
CA ALA A 105 15.73 10.30 -4.61
C ALA A 105 15.09 11.43 -5.43
N LEU A 106 13.76 11.44 -5.57
CA LEU A 106 13.05 12.49 -6.28
C LEU A 106 13.20 13.87 -5.61
N LEU A 107 13.31 13.90 -4.28
CA LEU A 107 13.61 15.13 -3.54
C LEU A 107 15.03 15.60 -3.81
N LEU A 108 16.00 14.71 -3.73
CA LEU A 108 17.42 15.02 -3.93
C LEU A 108 17.67 15.55 -5.35
N PHE A 109 17.08 14.93 -6.36
CA PHE A 109 17.16 15.36 -7.75
C PHE A 109 16.22 16.52 -8.10
N ARG A 110 15.50 17.08 -7.12
CA ARG A 110 14.57 18.22 -7.29
C ARG A 110 13.58 18.03 -8.44
N GLN A 111 13.05 16.81 -8.59
CA GLN A 111 12.11 16.51 -9.68
C GLN A 111 10.73 17.15 -9.44
N PRO A 112 10.19 17.94 -10.39
CA PRO A 112 8.93 18.66 -10.21
C PRO A 112 7.71 17.73 -10.10
N TRP A 113 7.78 16.54 -10.73
CA TRP A 113 6.72 15.54 -10.69
C TRP A 113 6.69 14.70 -9.40
N ARG A 114 7.65 14.92 -8.50
CA ARG A 114 7.69 14.26 -7.20
C ARG A 114 6.37 14.35 -6.44
N THR A 115 5.72 15.52 -6.47
CA THR A 115 4.46 15.78 -5.75
C THR A 115 3.32 14.84 -6.16
N SER A 116 3.33 14.33 -7.40
CA SER A 116 2.32 13.39 -7.91
C SER A 116 2.51 11.97 -7.35
N ILE A 117 3.75 11.55 -7.11
CA ILE A 117 4.08 10.16 -6.72
C ILE A 117 4.33 10.04 -5.22
N ASN A 118 4.74 11.11 -4.55
CA ASN A 118 5.17 11.06 -3.15
C ASN A 118 4.12 10.42 -2.23
N ARG A 119 2.84 10.76 -2.40
CA ARG A 119 1.75 10.21 -1.58
C ARG A 119 1.58 8.70 -1.74
N PHE A 120 1.77 8.19 -2.97
CA PHE A 120 1.75 6.74 -3.22
C PHE A 120 2.95 6.04 -2.58
N ALA A 121 4.13 6.63 -2.70
CA ALA A 121 5.36 6.10 -2.10
C ALA A 121 5.27 6.07 -0.58
N GLU A 122 4.73 7.12 0.05
CA GLU A 122 4.50 7.20 1.50
C GLU A 122 3.45 6.18 1.96
N ALA A 123 2.32 6.08 1.27
CA ALA A 123 1.29 5.09 1.56
C ALA A 123 1.84 3.66 1.46
N MET A 124 2.59 3.36 0.39
CA MET A 124 3.24 2.06 0.23
C MET A 124 4.18 1.75 1.40
N THR A 125 4.95 2.72 1.86
CA THR A 125 5.84 2.57 3.03
C THR A 125 5.04 2.26 4.30
N ILE A 126 3.95 2.99 4.55
CA ILE A 126 3.11 2.77 5.75
C ILE A 126 2.54 1.34 5.74
N PHE A 127 1.93 0.91 4.63
CA PHE A 127 1.38 -0.44 4.51
C PHE A 127 2.46 -1.51 4.66
N ALA A 128 3.62 -1.31 4.03
CA ALA A 128 4.73 -2.24 4.12
C ALA A 128 5.26 -2.38 5.56
N VAL A 129 5.38 -1.26 6.30
CA VAL A 129 5.81 -1.28 7.71
C VAL A 129 4.79 -1.99 8.60
N VAL A 130 3.49 -1.75 8.40
CA VAL A 130 2.43 -2.46 9.13
C VAL A 130 2.50 -3.97 8.86
N CYS A 131 2.61 -4.37 7.59
CA CYS A 131 2.77 -5.77 7.23
C CYS A 131 4.05 -6.37 7.84
N ALA A 132 5.19 -5.67 7.73
CA ALA A 132 6.45 -6.12 8.32
C ALA A 132 6.31 -6.32 9.84
N GLY A 133 5.66 -5.40 10.55
CA GLY A 133 5.48 -5.47 12.00
C GLY A 133 4.67 -6.66 12.50
N LEU A 134 3.84 -7.28 11.65
CA LEU A 134 3.10 -8.50 12.00
C LEU A 134 3.99 -9.75 12.03
N TYR A 135 5.02 -9.82 11.22
CA TYR A 135 5.84 -11.03 11.09
C TYR A 135 6.69 -11.37 12.30
N PRO A 136 7.31 -10.42 13.03
CA PRO A 136 7.97 -10.73 14.31
C PRO A 136 7.03 -11.39 15.32
N ILE A 137 5.78 -10.93 15.39
CA ILE A 137 4.76 -11.51 16.28
C ILE A 137 4.47 -12.96 15.87
N LEU A 138 4.32 -13.22 14.57
CA LEU A 138 4.12 -14.58 14.04
C LEU A 138 5.36 -15.45 14.23
N HIS A 139 6.56 -14.87 14.12
CA HIS A 139 7.81 -15.60 14.30
C HIS A 139 8.02 -16.07 15.74
N LEU A 140 7.55 -15.30 16.72
CA LEU A 140 7.58 -15.70 18.13
C LEU A 140 6.71 -16.93 18.39
N GLY A 141 5.68 -17.20 17.60
CA GLY A 141 4.73 -18.28 17.76
C GLY A 141 3.87 -18.15 19.03
N ARG A 142 4.44 -17.67 20.12
CA ARG A 142 3.76 -17.38 21.38
C ARG A 142 4.01 -15.93 21.80
N PRO A 143 3.21 -14.97 21.33
CA PRO A 143 3.45 -13.55 21.51
C PRO A 143 3.56 -13.09 22.98
N TRP A 144 2.90 -13.79 23.90
CA TRP A 144 2.96 -13.48 25.32
C TRP A 144 4.31 -13.75 25.99
N LEU A 145 5.22 -14.45 25.30
CA LEU A 145 6.58 -14.67 25.79
C LEU A 145 7.57 -13.60 25.35
N PHE A 146 7.11 -12.60 24.62
CA PHE A 146 7.92 -11.51 24.07
C PHE A 146 8.75 -10.77 25.13
N TYR A 147 8.28 -10.67 26.37
CA TYR A 147 8.98 -10.01 27.47
C TYR A 147 10.26 -10.72 27.93
N TRP A 148 10.56 -11.89 27.41
CA TRP A 148 11.82 -12.61 27.64
C TRP A 148 12.91 -12.28 26.60
N LEU A 149 12.60 -11.49 25.56
CA LEU A 149 13.54 -10.98 24.59
C LEU A 149 14.15 -9.68 25.10
#